data_a41b6eae80eae902e3b91078265c40ef
#
_entry.id   a41b6eae80eae902e3b91078265c40ef
#
_cell.length_a   1.000
_cell.length_b   1.000
_cell.length_c   1.000
_cell.angle_alpha   90.00
_cell.angle_beta   90.00
_cell.angle_gamma   90.00
#
_symmetry.space_group_name_H-M   'P 1'
#
loop_
_entity.id
_entity.type
_entity.pdbx_description
1 polymer ?
#
loop_
_entity_poly.entity_id
_entity_poly.type
_entity_poly.pdbx_seq_one_letter_code
_entity_poly.pdbx_strand_id
1 'polypeptide(L)'
;MKIPANGFTHAGKFHADDVFATALLQILRPDIKITRGFVVPDGFDGIVYDVGYGMFDHHQEPREYRANGVPYAAFGLLWRVLGPGLVGERQARLIDENFIQPLDLNDNTGEQNSLCDAIGFFNPVWDSKEDQ
;
A
#
# COMPACT_ATOMS: atom_id res chain seq x y z
N MET A 1 2.36 10.44 -13.11
CA MET A 1 2.39 9.02 -13.49
C MET A 1 1.02 8.57 -13.96
N LYS A 2 0.97 7.86 -15.05
CA LYS A 2 -0.28 7.29 -15.56
C LYS A 2 -0.51 5.91 -14.92
N ILE A 3 -1.72 5.67 -14.40
CA ILE A 3 -2.03 4.39 -13.75
C ILE A 3 -2.35 3.32 -14.81
N PRO A 4 -1.64 2.16 -14.78
CA PRO A 4 -1.93 1.06 -15.70
C PRO A 4 -3.31 0.45 -15.49
N ALA A 5 -3.78 -0.31 -16.49
CA ALA A 5 -5.07 -1.00 -16.42
C ALA A 5 -5.07 -2.17 -15.42
N ASN A 6 -3.91 -2.72 -15.12
CA ASN A 6 -3.76 -3.87 -14.26
C ASN A 6 -2.84 -3.55 -13.08
N GLY A 7 -3.17 -4.09 -11.91
CA GLY A 7 -2.34 -4.01 -10.72
C GLY A 7 -2.17 -5.38 -10.09
N PHE A 8 -1.08 -5.55 -9.35
CA PHE A 8 -0.78 -6.78 -8.64
C PHE A 8 -0.24 -6.47 -7.24
N THR A 9 -0.78 -7.15 -6.25
CA THR A 9 -0.31 -7.06 -4.86
C THR A 9 -0.32 -8.44 -4.19
N HIS A 10 0.15 -8.52 -2.95
CA HIS A 10 0.23 -9.80 -2.25
C HIS A 10 -1.16 -10.40 -1.97
N ALA A 11 -1.20 -11.72 -1.90
CA ALA A 11 -2.34 -12.47 -1.40
C ALA A 11 -2.24 -12.66 0.12
N GLY A 12 -3.21 -13.36 0.68
CA GLY A 12 -3.28 -13.64 2.10
C GLY A 12 -4.02 -12.55 2.86
N LYS A 13 -3.60 -12.30 4.10
CA LYS A 13 -4.27 -11.34 4.97
C LYS A 13 -4.22 -9.92 4.43
N PHE A 14 -5.32 -9.20 4.61
CA PHE A 14 -5.38 -7.76 4.33
C PHE A 14 -4.70 -6.98 5.45
N HIS A 15 -3.90 -6.01 5.06
CA HIS A 15 -3.36 -4.98 5.94
C HIS A 15 -3.89 -3.62 5.52
N ALA A 16 -3.88 -2.64 6.41
CA ALA A 16 -4.28 -1.27 6.04
C ALA A 16 -3.45 -0.77 4.86
N ASP A 17 -2.17 -1.09 4.82
CA ASP A 17 -1.26 -0.67 3.76
C ASP A 17 -1.75 -1.08 2.38
N ASP A 18 -2.02 -2.37 2.14
CA ASP A 18 -2.49 -2.83 0.84
C ASP A 18 -3.91 -2.36 0.52
N VAL A 19 -4.78 -2.28 1.51
CA VAL A 19 -6.16 -1.83 1.34
C VAL A 19 -6.20 -0.36 0.90
N PHE A 20 -5.47 0.52 1.57
CA PHE A 20 -5.44 1.93 1.20
C PHE A 20 -4.69 2.16 -0.12
N ALA A 21 -3.62 1.42 -0.37
CA ALA A 21 -2.92 1.48 -1.66
C ALA A 21 -3.86 1.11 -2.82
N THR A 22 -4.61 0.02 -2.66
CA THR A 22 -5.60 -0.42 -3.64
C THR A 22 -6.69 0.64 -3.84
N ALA A 23 -7.21 1.20 -2.75
CA ALA A 23 -8.23 2.25 -2.81
C ALA A 23 -7.72 3.49 -3.57
N LEU A 24 -6.49 3.91 -3.33
CA LEU A 24 -5.89 5.04 -4.04
C LEU A 24 -5.84 4.78 -5.55
N LEU A 25 -5.39 3.59 -5.94
CA LEU A 25 -5.33 3.22 -7.36
C LEU A 25 -6.72 3.18 -8.00
N GLN A 26 -7.73 2.70 -7.28
CA GLN A 26 -9.12 2.66 -7.75
C GLN A 26 -9.74 4.06 -7.87
N ILE A 27 -9.37 4.99 -7.01
CA ILE A 27 -9.78 6.40 -7.14
C ILE A 27 -9.21 7.00 -8.41
N LEU A 28 -7.94 6.75 -8.68
CA LEU A 28 -7.23 7.30 -9.83
C LEU A 28 -7.57 6.61 -11.15
N ARG A 29 -7.92 5.34 -11.08
CA ARG A 29 -8.36 4.55 -12.23
C ARG A 29 -9.43 3.55 -11.80
N PRO A 30 -10.74 3.93 -11.87
CA PRO A 30 -11.83 3.08 -11.37
C PRO A 30 -11.97 1.72 -12.06
N ASP A 31 -11.48 1.58 -13.30
CA ASP A 31 -11.53 0.32 -14.05
C ASP A 31 -10.28 -0.55 -13.87
N ILE A 32 -9.36 -0.19 -12.97
CA ILE A 32 -8.16 -1.00 -12.73
C ILE A 32 -8.55 -2.40 -12.25
N LYS A 33 -7.88 -3.41 -12.78
CA LYS A 33 -8.06 -4.81 -12.35
C LYS A 33 -6.91 -5.18 -11.43
N ILE A 34 -7.24 -5.46 -10.17
CA ILE A 34 -6.25 -5.85 -9.17
C ILE A 34 -6.24 -7.36 -9.03
N THR A 35 -5.07 -7.95 -9.19
CA THR A 35 -4.82 -9.37 -8.97
C THR A 35 -3.99 -9.52 -7.69
N ARG A 36 -4.33 -10.51 -6.87
CA ARG A 36 -3.60 -10.84 -5.64
C ARG A 36 -2.93 -12.20 -5.79
N GLY A 37 -1.68 -12.29 -5.35
CA GLY A 37 -0.93 -13.54 -5.40
C GLY A 37 0.31 -13.47 -4.54
N PHE A 38 1.01 -14.59 -4.39
CA PHE A 38 2.24 -14.66 -3.59
C PHE A 38 3.50 -14.40 -4.42
N VAL A 39 3.39 -14.58 -5.73
CA VAL A 39 4.50 -14.38 -6.67
C VAL A 39 4.01 -13.59 -7.86
N VAL A 40 4.72 -12.53 -8.20
CA VAL A 40 4.39 -11.72 -9.38
C VAL A 40 4.63 -12.56 -10.63
N PRO A 41 3.62 -12.70 -11.52
CA PRO A 41 3.81 -13.46 -12.76
C PRO A 41 4.91 -12.88 -13.63
N ASP A 42 5.67 -13.74 -14.28
CA ASP A 42 6.69 -13.32 -15.26
C ASP A 42 6.03 -12.49 -16.36
N GLY A 43 6.65 -11.35 -16.68
CA GLY A 43 6.15 -10.47 -17.73
C GLY A 43 4.86 -9.73 -17.37
N PHE A 44 4.51 -9.65 -16.07
CA PHE A 44 3.32 -8.88 -15.64
C PHE A 44 3.43 -7.43 -16.09
N ASP A 45 2.43 -6.98 -16.83
CA ASP A 45 2.34 -5.61 -17.35
C ASP A 45 1.31 -4.82 -16.53
N GLY A 46 1.80 -3.99 -15.62
CA GLY A 46 0.96 -3.20 -14.75
C GLY A 46 1.73 -2.63 -13.58
N ILE A 47 0.99 -2.09 -12.61
CA ILE A 47 1.59 -1.57 -11.38
C ILE A 47 1.64 -2.67 -10.32
N VAL A 48 2.82 -2.88 -9.73
CA VAL A 48 3.06 -3.87 -8.67
C VAL A 48 3.36 -3.12 -7.38
N TYR A 49 2.69 -3.48 -6.30
CA TYR A 49 2.86 -2.81 -5.01
C TYR A 49 2.75 -3.79 -3.85
N ASP A 50 3.49 -3.50 -2.78
CA ASP A 50 3.55 -4.28 -1.53
C ASP A 50 4.01 -5.73 -1.73
N VAL A 51 4.68 -6.01 -2.82
CA VAL A 51 5.23 -7.31 -3.20
C VAL A 51 6.20 -7.13 -4.36
N GLY A 52 7.09 -8.08 -4.58
CA GLY A 52 7.91 -8.17 -5.79
C GLY A 52 9.18 -7.35 -5.79
N TYR A 53 9.52 -6.69 -4.70
CA TYR A 53 10.77 -5.92 -4.53
C TYR A 53 10.96 -4.78 -5.54
N GLY A 54 9.87 -4.25 -6.05
CA GLY A 54 9.89 -3.12 -6.98
C GLY A 54 9.79 -1.77 -6.28
N MET A 55 9.46 -0.74 -7.06
CA MET A 55 9.42 0.66 -6.62
C MET A 55 8.44 0.90 -5.45
N PHE A 56 7.35 0.14 -5.38
CA PHE A 56 6.29 0.32 -4.40
C PHE A 56 6.21 -0.83 -3.39
N ASP A 57 7.34 -1.49 -3.15
CA ASP A 57 7.46 -2.53 -2.14
C ASP A 57 8.49 -2.12 -1.08
N HIS A 58 8.08 -2.14 0.19
CA HIS A 58 8.92 -1.73 1.30
C HIS A 58 9.67 -2.90 1.97
N HIS A 59 9.46 -4.14 1.51
CA HIS A 59 10.04 -5.35 2.12
C HIS A 59 11.49 -5.63 1.69
N GLN A 60 12.21 -4.62 1.20
CA GLN A 60 13.56 -4.80 0.66
C GLN A 60 14.56 -3.87 1.34
N GLU A 61 15.83 -4.22 1.27
CA GLU A 61 16.92 -3.39 1.76
C GLU A 61 17.64 -2.67 0.59
N PRO A 62 18.06 -1.40 0.78
CA PRO A 62 17.81 -0.59 1.96
C PRO A 62 16.37 -0.10 2.05
N ARG A 63 15.86 -0.01 3.28
CA ARG A 63 14.52 0.56 3.52
C ARG A 63 14.53 2.05 3.27
N GLU A 64 13.44 2.58 2.78
CA GLU A 64 13.29 4.02 2.58
C GLU A 64 12.60 4.66 3.78
N TYR A 65 13.11 5.82 4.18
CA TYR A 65 12.61 6.60 5.30
C TYR A 65 12.32 8.03 4.87
N ARG A 66 11.33 8.65 5.48
CA ARG A 66 11.10 10.09 5.34
C ARG A 66 12.19 10.85 6.09
N ALA A 67 12.32 12.15 5.81
CA ALA A 67 13.30 13.01 6.47
C ALA A 67 13.17 13.00 7.99
N ASN A 68 11.96 12.82 8.52
CA ASN A 68 11.69 12.74 9.96
C ASN A 68 11.93 11.34 10.57
N GLY A 69 12.37 10.37 9.77
CA GLY A 69 12.68 9.01 10.22
C GLY A 69 11.51 8.02 10.14
N VAL A 70 10.31 8.44 9.76
CA VAL A 70 9.18 7.50 9.62
C VAL A 70 9.36 6.65 8.37
N PRO A 71 9.39 5.30 8.50
CA PRO A 71 9.59 4.43 7.35
C PRO A 71 8.39 4.47 6.40
N TYR A 72 8.67 4.26 5.12
CA TYR A 72 7.62 4.09 4.12
C TYR A 72 7.09 2.66 4.13
N ALA A 73 5.77 2.51 3.98
CA ALA A 73 5.15 1.28 3.50
C ALA A 73 4.66 1.51 2.06
N ALA A 74 4.05 0.52 1.45
CA ALA A 74 3.64 0.62 0.04
C ALA A 74 2.71 1.79 -0.22
N PHE A 75 1.76 2.04 0.67
CA PHE A 75 0.84 3.17 0.55
C PHE A 75 1.58 4.50 0.54
N GLY A 76 2.53 4.71 1.45
CA GLY A 76 3.35 5.92 1.48
C GLY A 76 4.22 6.08 0.25
N LEU A 77 4.78 4.98 -0.27
CA LEU A 77 5.57 5.01 -1.51
C LEU A 77 4.71 5.42 -2.72
N LEU A 78 3.49 4.89 -2.82
CA LEU A 78 2.53 5.28 -3.86
C LEU A 78 2.11 6.74 -3.71
N TRP A 79 1.81 7.17 -2.48
CA TRP A 79 1.38 8.53 -2.21
C TRP A 79 2.46 9.56 -2.56
N ARG A 80 3.72 9.26 -2.28
CA ARG A 80 4.84 10.12 -2.63
C ARG A 80 4.85 10.47 -4.11
N VAL A 81 4.50 9.50 -4.96
CA VAL A 81 4.47 9.66 -6.41
C VAL A 81 3.15 10.26 -6.90
N LEU A 82 2.02 9.81 -6.36
CA LEU A 82 0.69 10.09 -6.90
C LEU A 82 -0.05 11.23 -6.20
N GLY A 83 0.22 11.44 -4.92
CA GLY A 83 -0.52 12.39 -4.09
C GLY A 83 -0.42 13.84 -4.59
N PRO A 84 0.79 14.35 -4.91
CA PRO A 84 0.92 15.74 -5.37
C PRO A 84 0.09 16.06 -6.62
N GLY A 85 -0.01 15.12 -7.56
CA GLY A 85 -0.84 15.29 -8.76
C GLY A 85 -2.34 15.24 -8.48
N LEU A 86 -2.74 14.60 -7.38
CA LEU A 86 -4.15 14.43 -7.03
C LEU A 86 -4.69 15.62 -6.22
N VAL A 87 -3.93 16.10 -5.23
CA VAL A 87 -4.42 17.11 -4.26
C VAL A 87 -3.51 18.33 -4.14
N GLY A 88 -2.40 18.41 -4.88
CA GLY A 88 -1.38 19.44 -4.77
C GLY A 88 -0.33 19.08 -3.72
N GLU A 89 0.85 19.70 -3.83
CA GLU A 89 2.00 19.36 -2.97
C GLU A 89 1.75 19.62 -1.49
N ARG A 90 1.13 20.74 -1.15
CA ARG A 90 0.85 21.10 0.24
C ARG A 90 -0.11 20.12 0.89
N GLN A 91 -1.23 19.83 0.23
CA GLN A 91 -2.22 18.91 0.77
C GLN A 91 -1.68 17.48 0.83
N ALA A 92 -0.90 17.08 -0.17
CA ALA A 92 -0.26 15.77 -0.16
C ALA A 92 0.66 15.59 1.04
N ARG A 93 1.44 16.64 1.39
CA ARG A 93 2.30 16.61 2.57
C ARG A 93 1.49 16.51 3.87
N LEU A 94 0.42 17.30 3.99
CA LEU A 94 -0.42 17.28 5.19
C LEU A 94 -1.11 15.94 5.38
N ILE A 95 -1.60 15.33 4.31
CA ILE A 95 -2.20 14.00 4.36
C ILE A 95 -1.15 12.96 4.73
N ASP A 96 0.05 13.04 4.17
CA ASP A 96 1.13 12.14 4.54
C ASP A 96 1.44 12.25 6.05
N GLU A 97 1.67 13.46 6.56
CA GLU A 97 2.04 13.68 7.95
C GLU A 97 0.95 13.24 8.94
N ASN A 98 -0.31 13.50 8.64
CA ASN A 98 -1.40 13.32 9.59
C ASN A 98 -2.15 12.01 9.44
N PHE A 99 -2.06 11.34 8.29
CA PHE A 99 -2.82 10.13 8.01
C PHE A 99 -1.93 8.96 7.59
N ILE A 100 -1.07 9.13 6.60
CA ILE A 100 -0.34 8.02 5.99
C ILE A 100 0.83 7.59 6.86
N GLN A 101 1.58 8.53 7.46
CA GLN A 101 2.72 8.18 8.30
C GLN A 101 2.35 7.26 9.47
N PRO A 102 1.25 7.48 10.21
CA PRO A 102 0.83 6.52 11.24
C PRO A 102 0.52 5.13 10.69
N LEU A 103 -0.07 5.03 9.51
CA LEU A 103 -0.36 3.74 8.85
C LEU A 103 0.92 3.03 8.44
N ASP A 104 1.85 3.76 7.80
CA ASP A 104 3.14 3.21 7.38
C ASP A 104 3.98 2.77 8.60
N LEU A 105 3.92 3.52 9.69
CA LEU A 105 4.61 3.18 10.94
C LEU A 105 4.05 1.89 11.55
N ASN A 106 2.72 1.75 11.60
CA ASN A 106 2.08 0.51 12.05
C ASN A 106 2.53 -0.68 11.21
N ASP A 107 2.54 -0.53 9.89
CA ASP A 107 2.88 -1.62 8.98
C ASP A 107 4.33 -2.09 9.17
N ASN A 108 5.25 -1.16 9.42
CA ASN A 108 6.67 -1.48 9.59
C ASN A 108 7.06 -1.94 11.00
N THR A 109 6.38 -1.46 12.03
CA THR A 109 6.81 -1.64 13.43
C THR A 109 5.77 -2.33 14.32
N GLY A 110 4.53 -2.45 13.87
CA GLY A 110 3.43 -2.95 14.70
C GLY A 110 2.91 -1.94 15.72
N GLU A 111 3.34 -0.66 15.64
CA GLU A 111 2.83 0.37 16.54
C GLU A 111 1.32 0.49 16.43
N GLN A 112 0.62 0.57 17.58
CA GLN A 112 -0.83 0.53 17.63
C GLN A 112 -1.47 1.62 16.77
N ASN A 113 -2.49 1.22 15.98
CA ASN A 113 -3.29 2.12 15.17
C ASN A 113 -4.71 1.54 15.06
N SER A 114 -5.70 2.28 15.54
CA SER A 114 -7.09 1.79 15.62
C SER A 114 -7.68 1.47 14.25
N LEU A 115 -7.33 2.24 13.22
CA LEU A 115 -7.80 1.99 11.86
C LEU A 115 -7.20 0.71 11.29
N CYS A 116 -5.91 0.47 11.52
CA CYS A 116 -5.24 -0.77 11.12
C CYS A 116 -5.84 -1.98 11.82
N ASP A 117 -6.15 -1.85 13.10
CA ASP A 117 -6.81 -2.91 13.88
C ASP A 117 -8.20 -3.21 13.31
N ALA A 118 -8.99 -2.18 12.99
CA ALA A 118 -10.32 -2.35 12.40
C ALA A 118 -10.26 -3.12 11.07
N ILE A 119 -9.30 -2.80 10.22
CA ILE A 119 -9.10 -3.52 8.96
C ILE A 119 -8.71 -4.97 9.22
N GLY A 120 -7.84 -5.21 10.21
CA GLY A 120 -7.42 -6.56 10.59
C GLY A 120 -8.58 -7.47 11.00
N PHE A 121 -9.67 -6.92 11.54
CA PHE A 121 -10.84 -7.72 11.92
C PHE A 121 -11.60 -8.33 10.74
N PHE A 122 -11.38 -7.86 9.53
CA PHE A 122 -11.97 -8.47 8.34
C PHE A 122 -11.22 -9.71 7.87
N ASN A 123 -10.04 -9.99 8.41
CA ASN A 123 -9.30 -11.19 8.08
C ASN A 123 -9.90 -12.41 8.79
N PRO A 124 -9.92 -13.59 8.15
CA PRO A 124 -10.32 -14.81 8.84
C PRO A 124 -9.31 -15.16 9.93
N VAL A 125 -9.75 -15.98 10.90
CA VAL A 125 -8.85 -16.48 11.92
C VAL A 125 -7.73 -17.29 11.27
N TRP A 126 -6.58 -17.40 11.96
CA TRP A 126 -5.35 -17.98 11.39
C TRP A 126 -5.51 -19.40 10.85
N ASP A 127 -6.45 -20.19 11.40
CA ASP A 127 -6.72 -21.57 10.98
C ASP A 127 -7.87 -21.68 9.97
N SER A 128 -8.43 -20.57 9.53
CA SER A 128 -9.51 -20.55 8.55
C SER A 128 -8.99 -20.86 7.16
N LYS A 129 -9.84 -21.54 6.37
CA LYS A 129 -9.58 -21.80 4.94
C LYS A 129 -10.36 -20.85 4.02
N GLU A 130 -10.96 -19.80 4.57
CA GLU A 130 -11.68 -18.82 3.77
C GLU A 130 -10.72 -18.04 2.86
N ASP A 131 -11.17 -17.74 1.64
CA ASP A 131 -10.45 -16.87 0.73
C ASP A 131 -10.54 -15.41 1.17
N GLN A 132 -9.48 -14.67 0.86
CA GLN A 132 -9.38 -13.25 1.18
C GLN A 132 -9.45 -12.37 -0.06
#